data_d201a9039457b990c689bf721b84fab8
#
_entry.id   d201a9039457b990c689bf721b84fab8
#
_cell.length_a   1.000
_cell.length_b   1.000
_cell.length_c   1.000
_cell.angle_alpha   90.00
_cell.angle_beta   90.00
_cell.angle_gamma   90.00
#
_symmetry.space_group_name_H-M   'P 1'
#
loop_
_entity.id
_entity.type
_entity.pdbx_description
1 polymer ?
#
loop_
_entity_poly.entity_id
_entity_poly.type
_entity_poly.pdbx_seq_one_letter_code
_entity_poly.pdbx_strand_id
1 'polypeptide(L)'
;VAVFTESAETVLTGVVIHFNASESYDPDGSIVSYSWDFGDGYTGTGAIIDHSYADNGTYTVTLTVTDNDGATGLATSTKTVLNRSPVALFTESAETVYTDVAITFNASSSYDPDGVIVSYLWDFGDGNTTTGMIVSHSYADNGTYTVTLTVTDNDGATGSANSVKTILNRSPVASFTESATTVPTGTVIHFNASDSYDPDGSIVSYSWDFGDGNTGTGMIIDHTYDDNGTYTVTLTVTDNDGATDTATSTKTILNRPPVAMFSESAETVYTGESITFNASSSYDPDGSIVSYSWDFGDG
;
A
#
# COMPACT_ATOMS: atom_id res chain seq x y z
N VAL A 1 12.90 44.83 -54.52
CA VAL A 1 12.87 44.90 -53.04
C VAL A 1 12.07 43.74 -52.53
N ALA A 2 12.72 42.91 -51.70
CA ALA A 2 12.06 41.79 -50.98
C ALA A 2 11.52 42.29 -49.63
N VAL A 3 10.25 41.99 -49.34
CA VAL A 3 9.59 42.22 -48.07
C VAL A 3 8.58 41.08 -47.84
N PHE A 4 8.39 40.69 -46.62
CA PHE A 4 7.33 39.75 -46.29
C PHE A 4 6.80 39.96 -44.88
N THR A 5 5.61 39.47 -44.64
CA THR A 5 4.97 39.36 -43.32
C THR A 5 4.79 37.90 -42.96
N GLU A 6 4.63 37.63 -41.69
CA GLU A 6 4.45 36.29 -41.14
C GLU A 6 3.45 36.27 -40.00
N SER A 7 2.77 35.13 -39.81
CA SER A 7 1.73 35.01 -38.79
C SER A 7 2.27 34.94 -37.36
N ALA A 8 3.52 34.48 -37.19
CA ALA A 8 4.18 34.38 -35.87
C ALA A 8 5.70 34.31 -36.00
N GLU A 9 6.43 34.84 -34.99
CA GLU A 9 7.88 34.71 -34.82
C GLU A 9 8.26 33.51 -33.91
N THR A 10 7.36 33.18 -32.96
CA THR A 10 7.55 32.07 -32.01
C THR A 10 6.35 31.14 -32.07
N VAL A 11 6.58 29.84 -32.24
CA VAL A 11 5.57 28.81 -32.33
C VAL A 11 6.07 27.52 -31.63
N LEU A 12 5.16 26.60 -31.34
CA LEU A 12 5.52 25.22 -31.01
C LEU A 12 5.81 24.42 -32.29
N THR A 13 6.54 23.35 -32.18
CA THR A 13 6.75 22.37 -33.26
C THR A 13 5.43 21.95 -33.89
N GLY A 14 5.43 21.72 -35.22
CA GLY A 14 4.27 21.32 -36.02
C GLY A 14 3.22 22.41 -36.21
N VAL A 15 3.35 23.63 -35.66
CA VAL A 15 2.43 24.74 -35.88
C VAL A 15 2.77 25.42 -37.20
N VAL A 16 1.75 25.60 -38.04
CA VAL A 16 1.89 26.24 -39.35
C VAL A 16 2.10 27.74 -39.20
N ILE A 17 3.13 28.26 -39.86
CA ILE A 17 3.38 29.70 -40.03
C ILE A 17 3.01 30.09 -41.46
N HIS A 18 2.22 31.13 -41.62
CA HIS A 18 1.83 31.71 -42.92
C HIS A 18 2.78 32.84 -43.28
N PHE A 19 3.48 32.72 -44.41
CA PHE A 19 4.37 33.73 -44.95
C PHE A 19 3.73 34.40 -46.16
N ASN A 20 3.80 35.73 -46.23
CA ASN A 20 3.22 36.52 -47.33
C ASN A 20 4.20 37.57 -47.80
N ALA A 21 4.72 37.41 -49.04
CA ALA A 21 5.62 38.31 -49.74
C ALA A 21 4.93 39.17 -50.82
N SER A 22 3.61 39.24 -50.81
CA SER A 22 2.85 39.97 -51.89
C SER A 22 3.18 41.45 -51.97
N GLU A 23 3.72 42.05 -50.86
CA GLU A 23 4.15 43.45 -50.84
C GLU A 23 5.59 43.66 -51.35
N SER A 24 6.29 42.60 -51.83
CA SER A 24 7.55 42.74 -52.51
C SER A 24 7.33 43.43 -53.85
N TYR A 25 8.23 44.34 -54.20
CA TYR A 25 8.10 45.15 -55.44
C TYR A 25 9.42 45.36 -56.15
N ASP A 26 9.33 45.63 -57.43
CA ASP A 26 10.44 46.08 -58.25
C ASP A 26 10.20 47.55 -58.63
N PRO A 27 11.15 48.51 -58.37
CA PRO A 27 10.97 49.91 -58.59
C PRO A 27 10.85 50.28 -60.10
N ASP A 28 11.43 49.48 -61.00
CA ASP A 28 11.53 49.74 -62.45
C ASP A 28 11.02 48.60 -63.32
N GLY A 29 10.45 47.50 -62.72
CA GLY A 29 9.96 46.35 -63.43
C GLY A 29 8.88 45.56 -62.70
N SER A 30 9.00 44.25 -62.67
CA SER A 30 8.08 43.36 -62.01
C SER A 30 8.78 42.12 -61.42
N ILE A 31 8.31 41.64 -60.26
CA ILE A 31 8.79 40.40 -59.66
C ILE A 31 8.25 39.23 -60.49
N VAL A 32 9.13 38.34 -60.94
CA VAL A 32 8.80 37.12 -61.70
C VAL A 32 8.88 35.84 -60.92
N SER A 33 9.63 35.82 -59.80
CA SER A 33 9.66 34.65 -58.92
C SER A 33 9.91 34.97 -57.44
N TYR A 34 9.41 34.08 -56.58
CA TYR A 34 9.60 34.06 -55.12
C TYR A 34 10.18 32.69 -54.75
N SER A 35 11.29 32.69 -54.05
CA SER A 35 11.94 31.46 -53.55
C SER A 35 12.20 31.62 -52.05
N TRP A 36 11.81 30.63 -51.29
CA TRP A 36 11.94 30.56 -49.83
C TRP A 36 12.91 29.51 -49.43
N ASP A 37 13.78 29.80 -48.46
CA ASP A 37 14.55 28.86 -47.65
C ASP A 37 14.11 29.05 -46.19
N PHE A 38 13.60 27.99 -45.53
CA PHE A 38 13.08 28.08 -44.18
C PHE A 38 14.15 27.82 -43.13
N GLY A 39 15.37 27.49 -43.52
CA GLY A 39 16.52 27.28 -42.64
C GLY A 39 16.56 25.90 -41.98
N ASP A 40 15.65 25.02 -42.25
CA ASP A 40 15.55 23.63 -41.77
C ASP A 40 15.83 22.60 -42.89
N GLY A 41 16.29 23.09 -44.05
CA GLY A 41 16.55 22.28 -45.25
C GLY A 41 15.36 22.19 -46.21
N TYR A 42 14.21 22.74 -45.85
CA TYR A 42 13.05 22.85 -46.74
C TYR A 42 13.05 24.18 -47.48
N THR A 43 12.59 24.16 -48.73
CA THR A 43 12.47 25.32 -49.60
C THR A 43 11.08 25.37 -50.23
N GLY A 44 10.68 26.54 -50.68
CA GLY A 44 9.38 26.69 -51.30
C GLY A 44 9.35 27.83 -52.33
N THR A 45 8.27 27.96 -53.10
CA THR A 45 8.07 29.00 -54.12
C THR A 45 6.65 29.61 -54.01
N GLY A 46 6.51 30.84 -54.48
CA GLY A 46 5.23 31.55 -54.48
C GLY A 46 5.21 32.76 -53.57
N ALA A 47 4.35 33.71 -53.85
CA ALA A 47 4.20 34.96 -53.04
C ALA A 47 3.61 34.69 -51.64
N ILE A 48 2.82 33.65 -51.53
CA ILE A 48 2.23 33.21 -50.25
C ILE A 48 2.54 31.72 -50.09
N ILE A 49 3.02 31.33 -48.90
CA ILE A 49 3.38 29.96 -48.60
C ILE A 49 3.22 29.68 -47.10
N ASP A 50 2.93 28.42 -46.78
CA ASP A 50 2.82 27.90 -45.43
C ASP A 50 4.02 26.98 -45.14
N HIS A 51 4.54 27.03 -43.91
CA HIS A 51 5.59 26.13 -43.45
C HIS A 51 5.39 25.81 -41.96
N SER A 52 5.82 24.58 -41.56
CA SER A 52 5.87 24.15 -40.16
C SER A 52 7.17 23.40 -39.91
N TYR A 53 7.74 23.60 -38.75
CA TYR A 53 8.99 22.98 -38.31
C TYR A 53 8.73 21.72 -37.52
N ALA A 54 9.42 20.62 -37.84
CA ALA A 54 9.28 19.35 -37.12
C ALA A 54 10.05 19.33 -35.78
N ASP A 55 11.20 20.03 -35.72
CA ASP A 55 12.08 20.06 -34.55
C ASP A 55 12.10 21.48 -33.95
N ASN A 56 12.33 21.54 -32.64
CA ASN A 56 12.57 22.80 -31.93
C ASN A 56 13.91 23.43 -32.34
N GLY A 57 14.00 24.74 -32.26
CA GLY A 57 15.23 25.43 -32.65
C GLY A 57 15.03 26.87 -33.06
N THR A 58 16.09 27.45 -33.58
CA THR A 58 16.08 28.80 -34.16
C THR A 58 16.42 28.69 -35.64
N TYR A 59 15.49 29.09 -36.47
CA TYR A 59 15.58 29.00 -37.93
C TYR A 59 15.62 30.36 -38.57
N THR A 60 16.44 30.55 -39.60
CA THR A 60 16.45 31.78 -40.38
C THR A 60 15.72 31.52 -41.68
N VAL A 61 14.57 32.18 -41.84
CA VAL A 61 13.81 32.18 -43.08
C VAL A 61 14.40 33.24 -44.02
N THR A 62 14.66 32.86 -45.25
CA THR A 62 15.20 33.73 -46.30
C THR A 62 14.23 33.72 -47.50
N LEU A 63 13.71 34.88 -47.84
CA LEU A 63 13.01 35.13 -49.12
C LEU A 63 13.98 35.70 -50.15
N THR A 64 14.00 35.10 -51.35
CA THR A 64 14.67 35.65 -52.52
C THR A 64 13.59 35.97 -53.56
N VAL A 65 13.50 37.22 -53.98
CA VAL A 65 12.67 37.62 -55.12
C VAL A 65 13.54 37.88 -56.31
N THR A 66 13.08 37.55 -57.53
CA THR A 66 13.80 37.79 -58.79
C THR A 66 12.87 38.61 -59.68
N ASP A 67 13.41 39.69 -60.28
CA ASP A 67 12.69 40.52 -61.22
C ASP A 67 12.79 40.02 -62.67
N ASN A 68 12.16 40.74 -63.64
CA ASN A 68 12.13 40.39 -65.05
C ASN A 68 13.47 40.58 -65.74
N ASP A 69 14.42 41.31 -65.14
CA ASP A 69 15.78 41.53 -65.66
C ASP A 69 16.83 40.58 -65.03
N GLY A 70 16.37 39.71 -64.09
CA GLY A 70 17.20 38.71 -63.45
C GLY A 70 17.92 39.18 -62.19
N ALA A 71 17.67 40.43 -61.74
CA ALA A 71 18.24 40.89 -60.47
C ALA A 71 17.47 40.29 -59.27
N THR A 72 18.12 40.17 -58.13
CA THR A 72 17.56 39.54 -56.96
C THR A 72 17.52 40.48 -55.74
N GLY A 73 16.45 40.33 -54.93
CA GLY A 73 16.33 40.95 -53.61
C GLY A 73 16.21 39.90 -52.52
N LEU A 74 16.73 40.20 -51.33
CA LEU A 74 16.70 39.29 -50.18
C LEU A 74 15.99 39.97 -48.97
N ALA A 75 15.23 39.15 -48.26
CA ALA A 75 14.69 39.52 -46.94
C ALA A 75 14.82 38.30 -46.02
N THR A 76 15.11 38.53 -44.73
CA THR A 76 15.28 37.46 -43.76
C THR A 76 14.49 37.74 -42.46
N SER A 77 14.06 36.69 -41.80
CA SER A 77 13.46 36.73 -40.46
C SER A 77 13.87 35.49 -39.67
N THR A 78 13.95 35.64 -38.37
CA THR A 78 14.29 34.50 -37.45
C THR A 78 13.01 33.95 -36.81
N LYS A 79 12.90 32.64 -36.83
CA LYS A 79 11.82 31.89 -36.16
C LYS A 79 12.37 31.16 -34.95
N THR A 80 11.67 31.23 -33.81
CA THR A 80 11.93 30.43 -32.62
C THR A 80 10.85 29.35 -32.54
N VAL A 81 11.24 28.10 -32.68
CA VAL A 81 10.35 26.94 -32.55
C VAL A 81 10.61 26.30 -31.20
N LEU A 82 9.58 26.22 -30.40
CA LEU A 82 9.64 25.71 -29.02
C LEU A 82 9.33 24.23 -28.98
N ASN A 83 10.05 23.51 -28.15
CA ASN A 83 9.80 22.11 -27.80
C ASN A 83 8.41 21.95 -27.16
N ARG A 84 7.78 20.80 -27.35
CA ARG A 84 6.60 20.31 -26.62
C ARG A 84 7.02 19.38 -25.52
N SER A 85 6.41 19.54 -24.35
CA SER A 85 6.66 18.58 -23.27
C SER A 85 6.07 17.23 -23.58
N PRO A 86 6.73 16.14 -23.13
CA PRO A 86 6.22 14.78 -23.29
C PRO A 86 4.95 14.57 -22.45
N VAL A 87 4.12 13.63 -22.85
CA VAL A 87 2.89 13.22 -22.18
C VAL A 87 3.16 11.95 -21.40
N ALA A 88 3.14 12.06 -20.06
CA ALA A 88 3.24 10.91 -19.17
C ALA A 88 1.90 10.20 -19.07
N LEU A 89 1.90 8.89 -19.34
CA LEU A 89 0.77 7.98 -19.20
C LEU A 89 1.26 6.65 -18.66
N PHE A 90 0.51 6.05 -17.76
CA PHE A 90 0.83 4.70 -17.29
C PHE A 90 -0.42 3.89 -16.94
N THR A 91 -0.24 2.60 -16.88
CA THR A 91 -1.19 1.62 -16.35
C THR A 91 -0.57 0.88 -15.18
N GLU A 92 -1.38 0.29 -14.34
CA GLU A 92 -0.96 -0.45 -13.16
C GLU A 92 -1.73 -1.77 -13.03
N SER A 93 -1.12 -2.76 -12.38
CA SER A 93 -1.74 -4.07 -12.19
C SER A 93 -2.86 -4.07 -11.14
N ALA A 94 -2.83 -3.14 -10.18
CA ALA A 94 -3.85 -2.98 -9.13
C ALA A 94 -3.82 -1.58 -8.50
N GLU A 95 -4.98 -1.10 -8.02
CA GLU A 95 -5.10 0.12 -7.22
C GLU A 95 -5.07 -0.17 -5.71
N THR A 96 -5.54 -1.36 -5.32
CA THR A 96 -5.61 -1.80 -3.92
C THR A 96 -4.98 -3.18 -3.79
N VAL A 97 -4.04 -3.32 -2.87
CA VAL A 97 -3.37 -4.57 -2.51
C VAL A 97 -3.09 -4.61 -1.01
N TYR A 98 -2.74 -5.78 -0.49
CA TYR A 98 -2.15 -5.90 0.85
C TYR A 98 -0.67 -5.51 0.83
N THR A 99 -0.13 -5.21 2.00
CA THR A 99 1.32 -5.06 2.23
C THR A 99 2.12 -6.18 1.59
N ASP A 100 3.35 -5.87 1.15
CA ASP A 100 4.29 -6.77 0.46
C ASP A 100 3.82 -7.35 -0.88
N VAL A 101 2.61 -7.02 -1.34
CA VAL A 101 2.15 -7.43 -2.68
C VAL A 101 2.67 -6.46 -3.73
N ALA A 102 3.41 -6.99 -4.71
CA ALA A 102 3.99 -6.19 -5.77
C ALA A 102 2.95 -5.66 -6.76
N ILE A 103 3.01 -4.37 -7.06
CA ILE A 103 2.26 -3.70 -8.13
C ILE A 103 3.22 -3.45 -9.29
N THR A 104 2.81 -3.82 -10.51
CA THR A 104 3.55 -3.50 -11.73
C THR A 104 2.99 -2.23 -12.35
N PHE A 105 3.87 -1.29 -12.66
CA PHE A 105 3.57 -0.02 -13.33
C PHE A 105 4.18 -0.04 -14.72
N ASN A 106 3.40 0.36 -15.74
CA ASN A 106 3.81 0.32 -17.15
C ASN A 106 3.54 1.67 -17.82
N ALA A 107 4.60 2.40 -18.16
CA ALA A 107 4.59 3.70 -18.81
C ALA A 107 4.77 3.63 -20.34
N SER A 108 4.63 2.47 -20.97
CA SER A 108 4.86 2.30 -22.42
C SER A 108 3.92 3.10 -23.32
N SER A 109 2.83 3.62 -22.77
CA SER A 109 1.88 4.50 -23.48
C SER A 109 2.27 5.99 -23.42
N SER A 110 3.31 6.35 -22.66
CA SER A 110 3.84 7.72 -22.65
C SER A 110 4.47 8.02 -24.01
N TYR A 111 4.33 9.23 -24.46
CA TYR A 111 4.86 9.67 -25.76
C TYR A 111 5.31 11.12 -25.72
N ASP A 112 6.17 11.48 -26.67
CA ASP A 112 6.56 12.85 -26.94
C ASP A 112 5.98 13.27 -28.30
N PRO A 113 5.30 14.42 -28.39
CA PRO A 113 4.67 14.89 -29.63
C PRO A 113 5.63 15.26 -30.75
N ASP A 114 6.90 15.61 -30.43
CA ASP A 114 7.90 16.14 -31.36
C ASP A 114 9.31 15.57 -31.17
N GLY A 115 9.46 14.55 -30.30
CA GLY A 115 10.75 13.93 -30.03
C GLY A 115 10.63 12.52 -29.51
N VAL A 116 11.50 12.18 -28.53
CA VAL A 116 11.55 10.88 -27.87
C VAL A 116 11.72 11.03 -26.37
N ILE A 117 11.06 10.18 -25.60
CA ILE A 117 11.29 10.10 -24.15
C ILE A 117 12.62 9.39 -23.90
N VAL A 118 13.52 10.05 -23.15
CA VAL A 118 14.85 9.52 -22.80
C VAL A 118 14.93 9.00 -21.38
N SER A 119 13.99 9.37 -20.49
CA SER A 119 13.96 8.84 -19.11
C SER A 119 12.55 8.73 -18.55
N TYR A 120 12.42 7.75 -17.62
CA TYR A 120 11.24 7.48 -16.82
C TYR A 120 11.68 7.41 -15.36
N LEU A 121 11.16 8.31 -14.51
CA LEU A 121 11.41 8.33 -13.07
C LEU A 121 10.09 8.10 -12.34
N TRP A 122 10.10 7.15 -11.40
CA TRP A 122 8.99 6.83 -10.53
C TRP A 122 9.30 7.25 -9.10
N ASP A 123 8.36 7.92 -8.47
CA ASP A 123 8.26 8.15 -7.03
C ASP A 123 7.01 7.42 -6.54
N PHE A 124 7.18 6.48 -5.59
CA PHE A 124 6.08 5.67 -5.10
C PHE A 124 5.33 6.28 -3.91
N GLY A 125 5.80 7.44 -3.41
CA GLY A 125 5.17 8.16 -2.30
C GLY A 125 5.49 7.61 -0.91
N ASP A 126 6.31 6.57 -0.81
CA ASP A 126 6.82 5.97 0.42
C ASP A 126 8.30 6.32 0.68
N GLY A 127 8.86 7.25 -0.11
CA GLY A 127 10.27 7.64 -0.09
C GLY A 127 11.17 6.82 -1.03
N ASN A 128 10.64 5.80 -1.68
CA ASN A 128 11.36 5.01 -2.67
C ASN A 128 11.12 5.57 -4.07
N THR A 129 12.19 5.54 -4.89
CA THR A 129 12.17 5.95 -6.29
C THR A 129 12.90 4.92 -7.16
N THR A 130 12.52 4.82 -8.43
CA THR A 130 13.23 3.99 -9.42
C THR A 130 13.10 4.55 -10.83
N THR A 131 13.87 4.01 -11.76
CA THR A 131 13.82 4.39 -13.18
C THR A 131 13.49 3.17 -14.05
N GLY A 132 12.82 3.42 -15.18
CA GLY A 132 12.49 2.39 -16.16
C GLY A 132 11.07 2.55 -16.72
N MET A 133 10.85 2.07 -17.93
CA MET A 133 9.55 2.13 -18.60
C MET A 133 8.52 1.21 -17.95
N ILE A 134 8.95 0.04 -17.45
CA ILE A 134 8.13 -0.92 -16.71
C ILE A 134 8.87 -1.24 -15.42
N VAL A 135 8.21 -1.06 -14.28
CA VAL A 135 8.79 -1.26 -12.95
C VAL A 135 7.81 -2.00 -12.04
N SER A 136 8.32 -2.54 -10.95
CA SER A 136 7.51 -3.18 -9.92
C SER A 136 7.88 -2.61 -8.56
N HIS A 137 6.88 -2.40 -7.69
CA HIS A 137 7.07 -1.92 -6.33
C HIS A 137 6.10 -2.61 -5.36
N SER A 138 6.51 -2.82 -4.12
CA SER A 138 5.67 -3.27 -3.00
C SER A 138 5.88 -2.37 -1.79
N TYR A 139 4.84 -2.18 -1.01
CA TYR A 139 4.83 -1.32 0.18
C TYR A 139 4.90 -2.19 1.43
N ALA A 140 5.79 -1.86 2.36
CA ALA A 140 5.94 -2.58 3.63
C ALA A 140 4.84 -2.23 4.64
N ASP A 141 4.37 -0.98 4.62
CA ASP A 141 3.35 -0.47 5.55
C ASP A 141 2.02 -0.25 4.83
N ASN A 142 0.90 -0.43 5.52
CA ASN A 142 -0.42 -0.08 5.04
C ASN A 142 -0.58 1.45 4.95
N GLY A 143 -1.47 1.90 4.08
CA GLY A 143 -1.67 3.34 3.91
C GLY A 143 -2.16 3.73 2.53
N THR A 144 -2.11 5.04 2.28
CA THR A 144 -2.46 5.61 0.98
C THR A 144 -1.23 6.33 0.42
N TYR A 145 -0.77 5.88 -0.74
CA TYR A 145 0.43 6.38 -1.39
C TYR A 145 0.09 7.00 -2.74
N THR A 146 0.74 8.12 -3.07
CA THR A 146 0.61 8.73 -4.40
C THR A 146 1.84 8.36 -5.22
N VAL A 147 1.63 7.54 -6.25
CA VAL A 147 2.66 7.21 -7.23
C VAL A 147 2.72 8.30 -8.28
N THR A 148 3.92 8.81 -8.56
CA THR A 148 4.16 9.83 -9.58
C THR A 148 5.17 9.30 -10.59
N LEU A 149 4.76 9.29 -11.87
CA LEU A 149 5.66 9.11 -13.01
C LEU A 149 6.09 10.48 -13.52
N THR A 150 7.38 10.69 -13.71
CA THR A 150 7.95 11.82 -14.45
C THR A 150 8.71 11.27 -15.67
N VAL A 151 8.34 11.71 -16.86
CA VAL A 151 9.06 11.40 -18.10
C VAL A 151 9.81 12.64 -18.57
N THR A 152 10.98 12.43 -19.16
CA THR A 152 11.81 13.52 -19.71
C THR A 152 12.10 13.21 -21.18
N ASP A 153 11.97 14.22 -22.05
CA ASP A 153 12.29 14.12 -23.48
C ASP A 153 13.77 14.37 -23.77
N ASN A 154 14.15 14.28 -25.05
CA ASN A 154 15.50 14.54 -25.54
C ASN A 154 15.94 16.01 -25.43
N ASP A 155 15.02 16.94 -25.25
CA ASP A 155 15.26 18.38 -25.13
C ASP A 155 15.25 18.86 -23.66
N GLY A 156 14.99 17.93 -22.71
CA GLY A 156 15.04 18.16 -21.28
C GLY A 156 13.72 18.67 -20.69
N ALA A 157 12.64 18.75 -21.48
CA ALA A 157 11.32 19.05 -20.92
C ALA A 157 10.72 17.83 -20.22
N THR A 158 9.79 18.05 -19.29
CA THR A 158 9.21 16.98 -18.50
C THR A 158 7.68 16.98 -18.55
N GLY A 159 7.11 15.78 -18.47
CA GLY A 159 5.70 15.55 -18.23
C GLY A 159 5.51 14.65 -17.02
N SER A 160 4.38 14.77 -16.31
CA SER A 160 4.10 13.93 -15.15
C SER A 160 2.67 13.40 -15.13
N ALA A 161 2.50 12.22 -14.53
CA ALA A 161 1.21 11.60 -14.24
C ALA A 161 1.24 10.99 -12.84
N ASN A 162 0.09 10.93 -12.15
CA ASN A 162 0.01 10.33 -10.83
C ASN A 162 -1.20 9.40 -10.69
N SER A 163 -1.14 8.50 -9.73
CA SER A 163 -2.22 7.63 -9.30
C SER A 163 -2.09 7.33 -7.81
N VAL A 164 -3.22 7.10 -7.15
CA VAL A 164 -3.27 6.79 -5.72
C VAL A 164 -3.37 5.28 -5.52
N LYS A 165 -2.56 4.74 -4.58
CA LYS A 165 -2.59 3.34 -4.15
C LYS A 165 -3.12 3.24 -2.74
N THR A 166 -3.99 2.25 -2.49
CA THR A 166 -4.44 1.89 -1.15
C THR A 166 -3.80 0.56 -0.77
N ILE A 167 -2.98 0.58 0.25
CA ILE A 167 -2.31 -0.60 0.79
C ILE A 167 -3.02 -1.01 2.07
N LEU A 168 -3.51 -2.24 2.09
CA LEU A 168 -4.31 -2.77 3.19
C LEU A 168 -3.42 -3.46 4.22
N ASN A 169 -3.75 -3.27 5.50
CA ASN A 169 -3.18 -4.01 6.62
C ASN A 169 -3.55 -5.50 6.52
N ARG A 170 -2.66 -6.39 6.98
CA ARG A 170 -2.93 -7.80 7.26
C ARG A 170 -3.26 -7.95 8.73
N SER A 171 -4.29 -8.76 9.04
CA SER A 171 -4.58 -9.08 10.42
C SER A 171 -3.49 -9.91 11.05
N PRO A 172 -3.27 -9.79 12.37
CA PRO A 172 -2.37 -10.66 13.12
C PRO A 172 -2.87 -12.11 13.10
N VAL A 173 -2.01 -13.05 13.49
CA VAL A 173 -2.33 -14.46 13.65
C VAL A 173 -2.24 -14.81 15.13
N ALA A 174 -3.39 -15.12 15.75
CA ALA A 174 -3.47 -15.56 17.13
C ALA A 174 -3.06 -17.04 17.25
N SER A 175 -2.17 -17.32 18.18
CA SER A 175 -1.74 -18.68 18.53
C SER A 175 -1.33 -18.72 20.00
N PHE A 176 -1.63 -19.80 20.70
CA PHE A 176 -1.13 -20.00 22.06
C PHE A 176 -0.92 -21.47 22.38
N THR A 177 -0.08 -21.71 23.36
CA THR A 177 0.15 -23.01 24.00
C THR A 177 -0.30 -22.94 25.45
N GLU A 178 -0.54 -24.09 26.04
CA GLU A 178 -1.00 -24.24 27.44
C GLU A 178 -0.32 -25.41 28.10
N SER A 179 -0.16 -25.34 29.43
CA SER A 179 0.51 -26.39 30.22
C SER A 179 -0.34 -27.67 30.33
N ALA A 180 -1.67 -27.56 30.28
CA ALA A 180 -2.59 -28.68 30.32
C ALA A 180 -3.99 -28.32 29.78
N THR A 181 -4.70 -29.33 29.26
CA THR A 181 -6.09 -29.22 28.81
C THR A 181 -7.08 -29.80 29.84
N THR A 182 -6.60 -30.69 30.74
CA THR A 182 -7.41 -31.33 31.76
C THR A 182 -6.68 -31.31 33.09
N VAL A 183 -7.25 -30.70 34.11
CA VAL A 183 -6.70 -30.60 35.45
C VAL A 183 -7.82 -30.63 36.51
N PRO A 184 -7.53 -30.96 37.77
CA PRO A 184 -8.45 -30.72 38.87
C PRO A 184 -8.64 -29.22 39.14
N THR A 185 -9.73 -28.87 39.80
CA THR A 185 -10.00 -27.51 40.30
C THR A 185 -8.85 -26.98 41.17
N GLY A 186 -8.61 -25.67 41.14
CA GLY A 186 -7.54 -25.01 41.88
C GLY A 186 -6.13 -25.24 41.30
N THR A 187 -5.98 -25.98 40.18
CA THR A 187 -4.69 -26.17 39.52
C THR A 187 -4.39 -25.00 38.58
N VAL A 188 -3.18 -24.44 38.69
CA VAL A 188 -2.73 -23.37 37.78
C VAL A 188 -2.49 -23.92 36.39
N ILE A 189 -3.07 -23.28 35.38
CA ILE A 189 -2.78 -23.50 33.98
C ILE A 189 -1.99 -22.30 33.46
N HIS A 190 -0.84 -22.55 32.84
CA HIS A 190 0.00 -21.52 32.22
C HIS A 190 -0.38 -21.40 30.74
N PHE A 191 -0.70 -20.20 30.29
CA PHE A 191 -1.00 -19.88 28.90
C PHE A 191 0.12 -19.01 28.31
N ASN A 192 0.54 -19.30 27.09
CA ASN A 192 1.64 -18.60 26.42
C ASN A 192 1.26 -18.33 24.96
N ALA A 193 1.11 -17.05 24.59
CA ALA A 193 0.77 -16.57 23.26
C ALA A 193 1.99 -16.03 22.48
N SER A 194 3.23 -16.40 22.87
CA SER A 194 4.44 -15.90 22.21
C SER A 194 4.60 -16.32 20.75
N ASP A 195 3.85 -17.33 20.28
CA ASP A 195 3.84 -17.78 18.89
C ASP A 195 2.82 -17.01 18.02
N SER A 196 2.05 -16.08 18.61
CA SER A 196 1.25 -15.12 17.86
C SER A 196 2.16 -14.15 17.15
N TYR A 197 1.82 -13.79 15.92
CA TYR A 197 2.60 -12.84 15.12
C TYR A 197 1.71 -11.98 14.22
N ASP A 198 2.28 -10.89 13.76
CA ASP A 198 1.68 -10.02 12.77
C ASP A 198 2.52 -10.07 11.48
N PRO A 199 1.93 -10.32 10.30
CA PRO A 199 2.67 -10.46 9.05
C PRO A 199 3.35 -9.18 8.55
N ASP A 200 2.83 -8.00 8.91
CA ASP A 200 3.27 -6.69 8.39
C ASP A 200 3.43 -5.61 9.46
N GLY A 201 3.35 -5.99 10.74
CA GLY A 201 3.48 -5.06 11.84
C GLY A 201 3.88 -5.70 13.15
N SER A 202 3.19 -5.34 14.23
CA SER A 202 3.44 -5.87 15.57
C SER A 202 2.16 -5.99 16.38
N ILE A 203 2.06 -7.05 17.20
CA ILE A 203 0.97 -7.20 18.15
C ILE A 203 1.18 -6.22 19.31
N VAL A 204 0.18 -5.36 19.57
CA VAL A 204 0.20 -4.36 20.63
C VAL A 204 -0.60 -4.78 21.88
N SER A 205 -1.51 -5.78 21.74
CA SER A 205 -2.26 -6.27 22.91
C SER A 205 -2.63 -7.75 22.80
N TYR A 206 -2.72 -8.38 23.99
CA TYR A 206 -3.19 -9.74 24.22
C TYR A 206 -4.29 -9.67 25.27
N SER A 207 -5.49 -10.16 24.95
CA SER A 207 -6.64 -10.23 25.83
C SER A 207 -7.17 -11.66 25.92
N TRP A 208 -7.45 -12.11 27.14
CA TRP A 208 -7.90 -13.46 27.43
C TRP A 208 -9.28 -13.43 28.05
N ASP A 209 -10.14 -14.32 27.59
CA ASP A 209 -11.38 -14.74 28.23
C ASP A 209 -11.25 -16.22 28.57
N PHE A 210 -11.37 -16.56 29.87
CA PHE A 210 -11.16 -17.94 30.33
C PHE A 210 -12.45 -18.77 30.29
N GLY A 211 -13.59 -18.15 29.94
CA GLY A 211 -14.89 -18.82 29.83
C GLY A 211 -15.60 -19.08 31.15
N ASP A 212 -15.03 -18.66 32.27
CA ASP A 212 -15.60 -18.72 33.63
C ASP A 212 -16.09 -17.36 34.15
N GLY A 213 -16.07 -16.34 33.26
CA GLY A 213 -16.38 -14.94 33.61
C GLY A 213 -15.14 -14.11 33.99
N ASN A 214 -13.98 -14.74 34.11
CA ASN A 214 -12.71 -14.06 34.34
C ASN A 214 -12.01 -13.74 33.02
N THR A 215 -11.28 -12.61 33.01
CA THR A 215 -10.49 -12.15 31.87
C THR A 215 -9.08 -11.77 32.32
N GLY A 216 -8.15 -11.69 31.36
CA GLY A 216 -6.78 -11.28 31.63
C GLY A 216 -6.12 -10.61 30.45
N THR A 217 -4.92 -10.06 30.64
CA THR A 217 -4.11 -9.42 29.61
C THR A 217 -2.65 -9.82 29.74
N GLY A 218 -1.93 -9.77 28.60
CA GLY A 218 -0.51 -10.08 28.54
C GLY A 218 -0.20 -11.31 27.69
N MET A 219 1.01 -11.36 27.15
CA MET A 219 1.48 -12.43 26.27
C MET A 219 1.57 -13.79 26.98
N ILE A 220 1.90 -13.78 28.28
CA ILE A 220 1.96 -14.96 29.15
C ILE A 220 1.09 -14.69 30.37
N ILE A 221 0.22 -15.62 30.75
CA ILE A 221 -0.68 -15.48 31.86
C ILE A 221 -0.99 -16.84 32.51
N ASP A 222 -1.29 -16.80 33.80
CA ASP A 222 -1.71 -17.94 34.59
C ASP A 222 -3.18 -17.81 34.95
N HIS A 223 -3.92 -18.93 34.95
CA HIS A 223 -5.29 -18.96 35.41
C HIS A 223 -5.60 -20.25 36.19
N THR A 224 -6.55 -20.15 37.15
CA THR A 224 -7.10 -21.27 37.92
C THR A 224 -8.62 -21.23 37.87
N TYR A 225 -9.25 -22.38 37.82
CA TYR A 225 -10.70 -22.53 37.87
C TYR A 225 -11.14 -23.04 39.26
N ASP A 226 -12.08 -22.37 39.86
CA ASP A 226 -12.60 -22.75 41.22
C ASP A 226 -13.63 -23.87 41.11
N ASP A 227 -14.41 -23.93 40.04
CA ASP A 227 -15.47 -24.93 39.84
C ASP A 227 -15.09 -25.91 38.73
N ASN A 228 -15.53 -27.17 38.86
CA ASN A 228 -15.41 -28.16 37.81
C ASN A 228 -16.32 -27.85 36.63
N GLY A 229 -15.90 -28.19 35.41
CA GLY A 229 -16.67 -27.89 34.20
C GLY A 229 -15.85 -27.97 32.94
N THR A 230 -16.49 -27.52 31.86
CA THR A 230 -15.83 -27.36 30.57
C THR A 230 -15.85 -25.88 30.20
N TYR A 231 -14.71 -25.30 30.02
CA TYR A 231 -14.48 -23.89 29.74
C TYR A 231 -13.82 -23.70 28.38
N THR A 232 -14.24 -22.67 27.63
CA THR A 232 -13.57 -22.29 26.39
C THR A 232 -12.72 -21.04 26.67
N VAL A 233 -11.42 -21.20 26.57
CA VAL A 233 -10.47 -20.09 26.63
C VAL A 233 -10.37 -19.46 25.25
N THR A 234 -10.47 -18.13 25.18
CA THR A 234 -10.30 -17.33 23.97
C THR A 234 -9.19 -16.32 24.18
N LEU A 235 -8.16 -16.40 23.33
CA LEU A 235 -7.17 -15.35 23.16
C LEU A 235 -7.64 -14.42 22.03
N THR A 236 -7.59 -13.12 22.24
CA THR A 236 -7.70 -12.08 21.20
C THR A 236 -6.39 -11.30 21.14
N VAL A 237 -5.77 -11.24 19.99
CA VAL A 237 -4.60 -10.38 19.74
C VAL A 237 -5.02 -9.19 18.87
N THR A 238 -4.38 -8.04 19.10
CA THR A 238 -4.63 -6.80 18.32
C THR A 238 -3.29 -6.28 17.82
N ASP A 239 -3.21 -5.90 16.55
CA ASP A 239 -2.02 -5.31 15.93
C ASP A 239 -1.94 -3.78 16.14
N ASN A 240 -0.86 -3.17 15.64
CA ASN A 240 -0.62 -1.73 15.70
C ASN A 240 -1.60 -0.90 14.86
N ASP A 241 -2.30 -1.51 13.90
CA ASP A 241 -3.28 -0.88 13.00
C ASP A 241 -4.73 -1.11 13.47
N GLY A 242 -4.92 -1.86 14.57
CA GLY A 242 -6.19 -2.11 15.23
C GLY A 242 -6.97 -3.31 14.68
N ALA A 243 -6.38 -4.12 13.78
CA ALA A 243 -6.99 -5.37 13.38
C ALA A 243 -6.79 -6.44 14.45
N THR A 244 -7.67 -7.45 14.47
CA THR A 244 -7.68 -8.49 15.50
C THR A 244 -7.80 -9.88 14.91
N ASP A 245 -7.28 -10.86 15.66
CA ASP A 245 -7.54 -12.29 15.42
C ASP A 245 -7.73 -13.01 16.75
N THR A 246 -8.34 -14.21 16.71
CA THR A 246 -8.66 -14.99 17.89
C THR A 246 -8.24 -16.46 17.76
N ALA A 247 -7.74 -17.02 18.87
CA ALA A 247 -7.51 -18.44 19.01
C ALA A 247 -8.29 -18.98 20.22
N THR A 248 -8.78 -20.21 20.15
CA THR A 248 -9.58 -20.82 21.20
C THR A 248 -9.06 -22.22 21.56
N SER A 249 -9.24 -22.60 22.82
CA SER A 249 -9.00 -23.96 23.32
C SER A 249 -9.98 -24.31 24.44
N THR A 250 -10.35 -25.59 24.53
CA THR A 250 -11.28 -26.08 25.55
C THR A 250 -10.53 -26.69 26.72
N LYS A 251 -10.92 -26.34 27.97
CA LYS A 251 -10.41 -26.89 29.23
C LYS A 251 -11.47 -27.77 29.89
N THR A 252 -11.05 -28.92 30.38
CA THR A 252 -11.85 -29.79 31.24
C THR A 252 -11.32 -29.75 32.67
N ILE A 253 -12.12 -29.17 33.56
CA ILE A 253 -11.76 -29.03 34.96
C ILE A 253 -12.49 -30.14 35.76
N LEU A 254 -11.71 -30.96 36.40
CA LEU A 254 -12.21 -32.14 37.12
C LEU A 254 -12.56 -31.77 38.54
N ASN A 255 -13.67 -32.34 39.04
CA ASN A 255 -14.04 -32.28 40.44
C ASN A 255 -12.98 -33.01 41.31
N ARG A 256 -12.75 -32.50 42.51
CA ARG A 256 -11.97 -33.15 43.56
C ARG A 256 -12.92 -33.92 44.46
N PRO A 257 -12.64 -35.18 44.82
CA PRO A 257 -13.47 -35.90 45.75
C PRO A 257 -13.36 -35.29 47.15
N PRO A 258 -14.44 -35.36 47.97
CA PRO A 258 -14.39 -34.93 49.36
C PRO A 258 -13.42 -35.77 50.20
N VAL A 259 -12.82 -35.16 51.19
CA VAL A 259 -11.94 -35.82 52.14
C VAL A 259 -12.75 -36.16 53.39
N ALA A 260 -12.98 -37.45 53.60
CA ALA A 260 -13.65 -37.96 54.78
C ALA A 260 -12.68 -38.05 55.96
N MET A 261 -13.04 -37.42 57.06
CA MET A 261 -12.29 -37.43 58.31
C MET A 261 -13.30 -37.55 59.46
N PHE A 262 -12.98 -38.35 60.45
CA PHE A 262 -13.79 -38.39 61.67
C PHE A 262 -12.93 -38.56 62.94
N SER A 263 -13.51 -38.24 64.03
CA SER A 263 -13.00 -38.56 65.38
C SER A 263 -14.06 -39.33 66.18
N GLU A 264 -13.63 -40.06 67.17
CA GLU A 264 -14.48 -40.87 68.05
C GLU A 264 -14.25 -40.49 69.50
N SER A 265 -15.30 -40.62 70.32
CA SER A 265 -15.22 -40.31 71.77
C SER A 265 -14.41 -41.30 72.58
N ALA A 266 -14.27 -42.54 72.09
CA ALA A 266 -13.48 -43.60 72.75
C ALA A 266 -13.20 -44.73 71.73
N GLU A 267 -11.99 -45.32 71.78
CA GLU A 267 -11.61 -46.53 70.98
C GLU A 267 -12.13 -47.84 71.65
N THR A 268 -12.36 -47.80 72.94
CA THR A 268 -12.80 -48.95 73.72
C THR A 268 -13.87 -48.58 74.72
N VAL A 269 -14.98 -49.28 74.68
CA VAL A 269 -16.11 -49.13 75.62
C VAL A 269 -16.62 -50.49 76.07
N TYR A 270 -17.38 -50.51 77.18
CA TYR A 270 -18.10 -51.69 77.59
C TYR A 270 -19.38 -51.90 76.78
N THR A 271 -19.85 -53.14 76.68
CA THR A 271 -21.08 -53.47 76.03
C THR A 271 -22.26 -52.60 76.60
N GLY A 272 -23.00 -51.91 75.70
CA GLY A 272 -24.11 -51.04 76.00
C GLY A 272 -23.71 -49.57 76.25
N GLU A 273 -22.42 -49.23 76.19
CA GLU A 273 -22.00 -47.83 76.22
C GLU A 273 -22.00 -47.24 74.78
N SER A 274 -22.31 -45.93 74.71
CA SER A 274 -22.39 -45.21 73.43
C SER A 274 -21.03 -44.66 73.05
N ILE A 275 -20.68 -44.80 71.79
CA ILE A 275 -19.58 -44.09 71.13
C ILE A 275 -20.16 -43.00 70.25
N THR A 276 -19.64 -41.77 70.37
CA THR A 276 -19.98 -40.68 69.48
C THR A 276 -18.93 -40.55 68.38
N PHE A 277 -19.34 -40.63 67.13
CA PHE A 277 -18.53 -40.36 65.95
C PHE A 277 -18.82 -38.96 65.42
N ASN A 278 -17.80 -38.17 65.09
CA ASN A 278 -17.92 -36.78 64.65
C ASN A 278 -17.16 -36.58 63.35
N ALA A 279 -17.87 -36.38 62.24
CA ALA A 279 -17.30 -36.15 60.91
C ALA A 279 -17.19 -34.66 60.54
N SER A 280 -17.30 -33.72 61.50
CA SER A 280 -17.27 -32.26 61.22
C SER A 280 -15.95 -31.76 60.67
N SER A 281 -14.88 -32.57 60.71
CA SER A 281 -13.58 -32.25 60.09
C SER A 281 -13.48 -32.67 58.62
N SER A 282 -14.46 -33.42 58.12
CA SER A 282 -14.53 -33.73 56.68
C SER A 282 -14.78 -32.46 55.89
N TYR A 283 -14.15 -32.37 54.75
CA TYR A 283 -14.27 -31.23 53.85
C TYR A 283 -14.24 -31.62 52.37
N ASP A 284 -14.80 -30.78 51.54
CA ASP A 284 -14.71 -30.87 50.10
C ASP A 284 -13.78 -29.73 49.61
N PRO A 285 -12.70 -30.05 48.85
CA PRO A 285 -11.74 -29.03 48.42
C PRO A 285 -12.25 -28.01 47.42
N ASP A 286 -13.34 -28.30 46.68
CA ASP A 286 -13.90 -27.49 45.61
C ASP A 286 -15.45 -27.42 45.62
N GLY A 287 -16.06 -27.85 46.74
CA GLY A 287 -17.52 -27.84 46.84
C GLY A 287 -18.03 -27.97 48.26
N SER A 288 -19.11 -28.71 48.48
CA SER A 288 -19.71 -28.99 49.76
C SER A 288 -20.13 -30.44 49.90
N ILE A 289 -19.92 -31.01 51.13
CA ILE A 289 -20.39 -32.35 51.42
C ILE A 289 -21.91 -32.33 51.54
N VAL A 290 -22.60 -33.10 50.71
CA VAL A 290 -24.07 -33.16 50.65
C VAL A 290 -24.63 -34.29 51.53
N SER A 291 -23.83 -35.29 51.91
CA SER A 291 -24.26 -36.40 52.76
C SER A 291 -23.12 -37.08 53.48
N TYR A 292 -23.41 -37.69 54.60
CA TYR A 292 -22.53 -38.53 55.36
C TYR A 292 -23.19 -39.91 55.54
N SER A 293 -22.47 -40.96 55.33
CA SER A 293 -22.95 -42.34 55.57
C SER A 293 -21.96 -43.07 56.49
N TRP A 294 -22.49 -43.79 57.45
CA TRP A 294 -21.68 -44.52 58.43
C TRP A 294 -22.02 -46.00 58.30
N ASP A 295 -21.00 -46.84 58.30
CA ASP A 295 -21.07 -48.27 58.45
C ASP A 295 -20.31 -48.62 59.75
N PHE A 296 -21.00 -49.12 60.75
CA PHE A 296 -20.41 -49.43 62.03
C PHE A 296 -19.88 -50.85 62.14
N GLY A 297 -20.03 -51.66 61.03
CA GLY A 297 -19.51 -53.02 60.94
C GLY A 297 -20.27 -54.05 61.76
N ASP A 298 -21.44 -53.74 62.22
CA ASP A 298 -22.28 -54.60 63.06
C ASP A 298 -23.55 -55.13 62.31
N GLY A 299 -23.66 -54.80 61.00
CA GLY A 299 -24.79 -55.20 60.13
C GLY A 299 -25.86 -54.16 60.05
#